data_81c1803f156cf9e1657d18bf7b4efced
#
_entry.id   81c1803f156cf9e1657d18bf7b4efced
#
_cell.length_a   1.000
_cell.length_b   1.000
_cell.length_c   1.000
_cell.angle_alpha   90.00
_cell.angle_beta   90.00
_cell.angle_gamma   90.00
#
_symmetry.space_group_name_H-M   'P 1'
#
loop_
_entity.id
_entity.type
_entity.pdbx_description
1 polymer ?
#
loop_
_entity_poly.entity_id
_entity_poly.type
_entity_poly.pdbx_seq_one_letter_code
_entity_poly.pdbx_strand_id
1 'polypeptide(L)'
;MHINMLSSIEFAHKSFVNQWRALGGTISDDLKTAPAPSNAKILAVSRSKPLSDILTDMNKHSNNLIARSVFLKLGGNGDSETARRKAAEAVSLELATAGIDTENLVLENGSGLSRSERVTAHMMGQMLEKAYFSPFKQEFIDTLPIAGQDGTLKKRLKQPGSRLRLKTGTLKNVRALAGYWLGDKPMIVVVIINSPKASAYLHDLDALVSQIVLPGGNDWIDAKLTCKERMAV
;
A
#
# COMPACT_ATOMS: atom_id res chain seq x y z
N MET A 1 18.33 15.28 3.59
CA MET A 1 18.81 13.88 3.57
C MET A 1 19.02 13.47 5.02
N HIS A 2 18.19 12.55 5.55
CA HIS A 2 18.40 12.01 6.91
C HIS A 2 19.27 10.76 6.78
N ILE A 3 20.49 10.84 7.29
CA ILE A 3 21.41 9.70 7.34
C ILE A 3 21.24 9.07 8.72
N ASN A 4 20.73 7.83 8.78
CA ASN A 4 20.71 7.07 10.01
C ASN A 4 22.09 6.42 10.20
N MET A 5 22.88 6.96 11.12
CA MET A 5 24.24 6.48 11.40
C MET A 5 24.30 5.45 12.55
N LEU A 6 23.17 5.13 13.14
CA LEU A 6 23.08 4.22 14.27
C LEU A 6 22.39 2.91 13.87
N SER A 7 22.85 1.80 14.41
CA SER A 7 22.07 0.54 14.36
C SER A 7 20.75 0.71 15.14
N SER A 8 19.77 -0.16 14.89
CA SER A 8 18.49 -0.12 15.59
C SER A 8 18.64 -0.25 17.12
N ILE A 9 19.61 -1.06 17.56
CA ILE A 9 19.91 -1.26 18.98
C ILE A 9 20.50 0.00 19.59
N GLU A 10 21.48 0.60 18.96
CA GLU A 10 22.09 1.86 19.40
C GLU A 10 21.09 3.01 19.42
N PHE A 11 20.22 3.07 18.40
CA PHE A 11 19.17 4.09 18.35
C PHE A 11 18.17 3.92 19.51
N ALA A 12 17.71 2.69 19.78
CA ALA A 12 16.81 2.41 20.90
C ALA A 12 17.47 2.75 22.24
N HIS A 13 18.72 2.35 22.44
CA HIS A 13 19.46 2.62 23.67
C HIS A 13 19.64 4.14 23.89
N LYS A 14 20.17 4.85 22.90
CA LYS A 14 20.37 6.31 23.02
C LYS A 14 19.07 7.07 23.19
N SER A 15 18.00 6.66 22.53
CA SER A 15 16.67 7.24 22.71
C SER A 15 16.17 7.05 24.16
N PHE A 16 16.33 5.87 24.71
CA PHE A 16 15.98 5.59 26.10
C PHE A 16 16.84 6.43 27.07
N VAL A 17 18.16 6.43 26.92
CA VAL A 17 19.09 7.21 27.79
C VAL A 17 18.73 8.69 27.78
N ASN A 18 18.47 9.27 26.60
CA ASN A 18 18.11 10.68 26.47
C ASN A 18 16.77 10.99 27.16
N GLN A 19 15.77 10.15 26.99
CA GLN A 19 14.45 10.31 27.65
C GLN A 19 14.59 10.16 29.18
N TRP A 20 15.34 9.18 29.65
CA TRP A 20 15.58 8.95 31.06
C TRP A 20 16.24 10.14 31.74
N ARG A 21 17.28 10.70 31.10
CA ARG A 21 17.99 11.91 31.59
C ARG A 21 17.11 13.16 31.53
N ALA A 22 16.29 13.29 30.52
CA ALA A 22 15.34 14.42 30.41
C ALA A 22 14.29 14.40 31.53
N LEU A 23 13.99 13.23 32.07
CA LEU A 23 13.11 13.04 33.24
C LEU A 23 13.83 13.13 34.58
N GLY A 24 15.13 13.52 34.59
CA GLY A 24 15.94 13.67 35.80
C GLY A 24 16.60 12.38 36.30
N GLY A 25 16.49 11.29 35.57
CA GLY A 25 17.16 10.03 35.90
C GLY A 25 18.65 10.02 35.56
N THR A 26 19.42 9.17 36.21
CA THR A 26 20.85 8.92 35.93
C THR A 26 21.02 7.50 35.37
N ILE A 27 21.81 7.37 34.32
CA ILE A 27 22.10 6.10 33.67
C ILE A 27 23.43 6.18 32.92
N SER A 28 24.19 5.07 32.89
CA SER A 28 25.38 4.94 32.06
C SER A 28 25.03 4.93 30.57
N ASP A 29 25.94 5.45 29.74
CA ASP A 29 25.85 5.38 28.28
C ASP A 29 26.27 4.02 27.71
N ASP A 30 26.70 3.08 28.56
CA ASP A 30 27.20 1.76 28.11
C ASP A 30 26.07 0.90 27.55
N LEU A 31 26.12 0.64 26.25
CA LEU A 31 25.22 -0.31 25.61
C LEU A 31 25.66 -1.75 25.88
N LYS A 32 24.83 -2.49 26.58
CA LYS A 32 25.02 -3.92 26.81
C LYS A 32 23.82 -4.70 26.31
N THR A 33 24.08 -5.84 25.67
CA THR A 33 23.03 -6.77 25.25
C THR A 33 23.20 -8.10 26.01
N ALA A 34 22.10 -8.59 26.57
CA ALA A 34 22.07 -9.87 27.25
C ALA A 34 20.66 -10.48 27.15
N PRO A 35 20.50 -11.81 27.32
CA PRO A 35 19.19 -12.40 27.52
C PRO A 35 18.49 -11.79 28.74
N ALA A 36 17.18 -11.59 28.65
CA ALA A 36 16.41 -11.14 29.81
C ALA A 36 16.47 -12.22 30.91
N PRO A 37 16.70 -11.83 32.20
CA PRO A 37 16.67 -12.79 33.30
C PRO A 37 15.32 -13.51 33.37
N SER A 38 15.33 -14.78 33.74
CA SER A 38 14.10 -15.60 33.88
C SER A 38 13.10 -15.07 34.93
N ASN A 39 13.60 -14.33 35.90
CA ASN A 39 12.81 -13.67 36.96
C ASN A 39 12.49 -12.19 36.69
N ALA A 40 12.75 -11.71 35.44
CA ALA A 40 12.44 -10.33 35.06
C ALA A 40 10.95 -10.05 35.16
N LYS A 41 10.59 -8.90 35.76
CA LYS A 41 9.20 -8.44 35.86
C LYS A 41 8.90 -7.48 34.68
N ILE A 42 7.72 -7.64 34.09
CA ILE A 42 7.22 -6.68 33.09
C ILE A 42 6.86 -5.38 33.84
N LEU A 43 7.56 -4.29 33.51
CA LEU A 43 7.31 -2.98 34.07
C LEU A 43 6.28 -2.19 33.26
N ALA A 44 6.28 -2.32 31.96
CA ALA A 44 5.35 -1.64 31.06
C ALA A 44 5.15 -2.44 29.79
N VAL A 45 3.98 -2.30 29.19
CA VAL A 45 3.63 -2.88 27.87
C VAL A 45 3.17 -1.75 26.97
N SER A 46 3.85 -1.55 25.85
CA SER A 46 3.38 -0.67 24.77
C SER A 46 2.70 -1.50 23.69
N ARG A 47 1.52 -1.09 23.28
CA ARG A 47 0.77 -1.72 22.18
C ARG A 47 0.73 -0.80 21.00
N SER A 48 0.85 -1.37 19.79
CA SER A 48 0.63 -0.63 18.54
C SER A 48 -0.85 -0.25 18.40
N LYS A 49 -1.13 0.66 17.46
CA LYS A 49 -2.49 0.90 16.98
C LYS A 49 -3.08 -0.40 16.39
N PRO A 50 -4.42 -0.50 16.28
CA PRO A 50 -5.06 -1.57 15.49
C PRO A 50 -4.50 -1.67 14.07
N LEU A 51 -4.53 -2.86 13.49
CA LEU A 51 -4.00 -3.09 12.13
C LEU A 51 -4.73 -2.21 11.09
N SER A 52 -6.03 -2.01 11.23
CA SER A 52 -6.82 -1.12 10.37
C SER A 52 -6.26 0.30 10.30
N ASP A 53 -5.86 0.87 11.45
CA ASP A 53 -5.29 2.22 11.51
C ASP A 53 -3.90 2.27 10.86
N ILE A 54 -3.10 1.22 11.07
CA ILE A 54 -1.77 1.08 10.44
C ILE A 54 -1.91 1.00 8.91
N LEU A 55 -2.88 0.22 8.42
CA LEU A 55 -3.17 0.10 6.98
C LEU A 55 -3.74 1.41 6.41
N THR A 56 -4.52 2.14 7.19
CA THR A 56 -5.01 3.47 6.82
C THR A 56 -3.85 4.44 6.65
N ASP A 57 -2.95 4.53 7.61
CA ASP A 57 -1.73 5.35 7.49
C ASP A 57 -0.89 4.93 6.27
N MET A 58 -0.74 3.62 6.04
CA MET A 58 -0.02 3.07 4.90
C MET A 58 -0.62 3.53 3.56
N ASN A 59 -1.92 3.35 3.38
CA ASN A 59 -2.58 3.62 2.10
C ASN A 59 -2.80 5.11 1.85
N LYS A 60 -3.27 5.86 2.84
CA LYS A 60 -3.52 7.32 2.72
C LYS A 60 -2.25 8.10 2.40
N HIS A 61 -1.15 7.74 3.04
CA HIS A 61 0.12 8.45 2.89
C HIS A 61 1.13 7.74 1.98
N SER A 62 0.75 6.60 1.38
CA SER A 62 1.65 5.76 0.57
C SER A 62 2.96 5.45 1.32
N ASN A 63 2.85 5.02 2.59
CA ASN A 63 4.00 4.74 3.42
C ASN A 63 4.63 3.40 3.04
N ASN A 64 5.70 3.45 2.26
CA ASN A 64 6.39 2.28 1.74
C ASN A 64 7.05 1.44 2.84
N LEU A 65 7.48 2.07 3.95
CA LEU A 65 8.08 1.36 5.08
C LEU A 65 7.04 0.49 5.80
N ILE A 66 5.84 1.03 6.04
CA ILE A 66 4.73 0.26 6.62
C ILE A 66 4.35 -0.87 5.66
N ALA A 67 4.19 -0.60 4.36
CA ALA A 67 3.85 -1.62 3.37
C ALA A 67 4.85 -2.77 3.37
N ARG A 68 6.15 -2.47 3.35
CA ARG A 68 7.20 -3.48 3.47
C ARG A 68 7.13 -4.27 4.78
N SER A 69 6.89 -3.59 5.91
CA SER A 69 6.79 -4.24 7.22
C SER A 69 5.61 -5.20 7.30
N VAL A 70 4.45 -4.79 6.77
CA VAL A 70 3.25 -5.65 6.67
C VAL A 70 3.55 -6.86 5.78
N PHE A 71 4.15 -6.64 4.62
CA PHE A 71 4.53 -7.72 3.70
C PHE A 71 5.47 -8.73 4.37
N LEU A 72 6.55 -8.26 5.00
CA LEU A 72 7.50 -9.14 5.68
C LEU A 72 6.86 -9.92 6.84
N LYS A 73 5.86 -9.33 7.52
CA LYS A 73 5.14 -10.01 8.60
C LYS A 73 4.35 -11.22 8.11
N LEU A 74 3.88 -11.21 6.87
CA LEU A 74 3.23 -12.38 6.25
C LEU A 74 4.19 -13.56 6.09
N GLY A 75 5.50 -13.30 5.94
CA GLY A 75 6.52 -14.32 5.85
C GLY A 75 6.95 -14.94 7.18
N GLY A 76 6.37 -14.47 8.30
CA GLY A 76 6.67 -14.99 9.63
C GLY A 76 7.99 -14.49 10.22
N ASN A 77 8.55 -15.26 11.14
CA ASN A 77 9.82 -14.95 11.80
C ASN A 77 11.00 -15.54 11.01
N GLY A 78 12.11 -14.83 10.99
CA GLY A 78 13.34 -15.25 10.30
C GLY A 78 14.19 -14.05 9.90
N ASP A 79 15.26 -14.30 9.16
CA ASP A 79 16.01 -13.25 8.51
C ASP A 79 15.16 -12.57 7.40
N SER A 80 15.57 -11.38 6.99
CA SER A 80 14.75 -10.56 6.06
C SER A 80 14.58 -11.20 4.68
N GLU A 81 15.53 -11.99 4.21
CA GLU A 81 15.46 -12.65 2.90
C GLU A 81 14.49 -13.84 2.94
N THR A 82 14.57 -14.67 3.98
CA THR A 82 13.64 -15.78 4.21
C THR A 82 12.21 -15.26 4.41
N ALA A 83 12.01 -14.22 5.22
CA ALA A 83 10.71 -13.63 5.45
C ALA A 83 10.14 -13.05 4.15
N ARG A 84 10.95 -12.39 3.32
CA ARG A 84 10.54 -11.83 2.02
C ARG A 84 10.04 -12.93 1.07
N ARG A 85 10.81 -14.02 0.91
CA ARG A 85 10.44 -15.14 0.04
C ARG A 85 9.13 -15.80 0.51
N LYS A 86 9.04 -16.11 1.79
CA LYS A 86 7.82 -16.70 2.38
C LYS A 86 6.61 -15.80 2.26
N ALA A 87 6.78 -14.48 2.38
CA ALA A 87 5.71 -13.52 2.18
C ALA A 87 5.19 -13.52 0.74
N ALA A 88 6.09 -13.54 -0.25
CA ALA A 88 5.72 -13.63 -1.65
C ALA A 88 4.97 -14.94 -1.96
N GLU A 89 5.45 -16.06 -1.43
CA GLU A 89 4.81 -17.37 -1.53
C GLU A 89 3.41 -17.37 -0.90
N ALA A 90 3.26 -16.80 0.31
CA ALA A 90 1.98 -16.72 1.02
C ALA A 90 0.96 -15.86 0.25
N VAL A 91 1.37 -14.71 -0.28
CA VAL A 91 0.49 -13.86 -1.08
C VAL A 91 0.08 -14.56 -2.37
N SER A 92 1.04 -15.18 -3.08
CA SER A 92 0.75 -15.90 -4.33
C SER A 92 -0.21 -17.08 -4.10
N LEU A 93 -0.03 -17.82 -3.00
CA LEU A 93 -0.92 -18.92 -2.62
C LEU A 93 -2.34 -18.43 -2.30
N GLU A 94 -2.46 -17.34 -1.55
CA GLU A 94 -3.76 -16.74 -1.21
C GLU A 94 -4.52 -16.29 -2.46
N LEU A 95 -3.81 -15.62 -3.38
CA LEU A 95 -4.41 -15.19 -4.66
C LEU A 95 -4.83 -16.39 -5.52
N ALA A 96 -3.99 -17.41 -5.63
CA ALA A 96 -4.32 -18.63 -6.37
C ALA A 96 -5.52 -19.35 -5.75
N THR A 97 -5.58 -19.44 -4.41
CA THR A 97 -6.71 -20.02 -3.68
C THR A 97 -8.01 -19.24 -3.92
N ALA A 98 -7.91 -17.92 -4.08
CA ALA A 98 -9.03 -17.08 -4.47
C ALA A 98 -9.41 -17.20 -5.96
N GLY A 99 -8.74 -18.06 -6.74
CA GLY A 99 -9.00 -18.25 -8.17
C GLY A 99 -8.43 -17.13 -9.05
N ILE A 100 -7.45 -16.41 -8.59
CA ILE A 100 -6.76 -15.34 -9.34
C ILE A 100 -5.50 -15.94 -9.98
N ASP A 101 -5.36 -15.76 -11.29
CA ASP A 101 -4.16 -16.18 -12.01
C ASP A 101 -2.95 -15.32 -11.59
N THR A 102 -1.91 -16.00 -11.11
CA THR A 102 -0.67 -15.39 -10.61
C THR A 102 0.53 -15.59 -11.52
N GLU A 103 0.37 -16.11 -12.73
CA GLU A 103 1.47 -16.41 -13.66
C GLU A 103 2.37 -15.19 -13.92
N ASN A 104 1.76 -14.00 -14.04
CA ASN A 104 2.47 -12.75 -14.30
C ASN A 104 2.73 -11.91 -13.03
N LEU A 105 2.59 -12.49 -11.84
CA LEU A 105 2.84 -11.80 -10.58
C LEU A 105 4.31 -11.93 -10.20
N VAL A 106 4.96 -10.79 -9.94
CA VAL A 106 6.28 -10.76 -9.32
C VAL A 106 6.20 -9.87 -8.09
N LEU A 107 6.43 -10.46 -6.93
CA LEU A 107 6.49 -9.77 -5.64
C LEU A 107 7.92 -9.82 -5.11
N GLU A 108 8.50 -8.66 -4.89
CA GLU A 108 9.87 -8.55 -4.38
C GLU A 108 9.89 -8.13 -2.91
N ASN A 109 9.33 -6.96 -2.60
CA ASN A 109 9.50 -6.41 -1.25
C ASN A 109 8.23 -5.78 -0.65
N GLY A 110 7.13 -5.80 -1.37
CA GLY A 110 5.82 -5.28 -0.94
C GLY A 110 5.74 -3.76 -0.74
N SER A 111 6.82 -3.01 -1.03
CA SER A 111 6.82 -1.55 -0.84
C SER A 111 6.29 -0.78 -2.04
N GLY A 112 6.23 -1.42 -3.22
CA GLY A 112 5.91 -0.78 -4.49
C GLY A 112 7.04 0.05 -5.09
N LEU A 113 8.26 -0.02 -4.54
CA LEU A 113 9.42 0.73 -5.05
C LEU A 113 10.35 -0.10 -5.94
N SER A 114 10.15 -1.41 -5.98
CA SER A 114 10.96 -2.29 -6.81
C SER A 114 10.62 -2.13 -8.28
N ARG A 115 11.67 -2.26 -9.11
CA ARG A 115 11.56 -2.28 -10.57
C ARG A 115 11.29 -3.68 -11.12
N SER A 116 11.44 -4.70 -10.29
CA SER A 116 11.19 -6.09 -10.65
C SER A 116 9.73 -6.51 -10.46
N GLU A 117 8.99 -5.81 -9.60
CA GLU A 117 7.58 -6.13 -9.33
C GLU A 117 6.72 -6.02 -10.59
N ARG A 118 5.81 -6.98 -10.76
CA ARG A 118 4.88 -7.08 -11.89
C ARG A 118 3.50 -7.44 -11.40
N VAL A 119 2.50 -6.77 -11.96
CA VAL A 119 1.08 -7.06 -11.77
C VAL A 119 0.32 -6.59 -13.00
N THR A 120 -0.71 -7.31 -13.42
CA THR A 120 -1.59 -6.86 -14.50
C THR A 120 -2.76 -6.05 -13.94
N ALA A 121 -3.33 -5.16 -14.76
CA ALA A 121 -4.55 -4.42 -14.38
C ALA A 121 -5.73 -5.39 -14.11
N HIS A 122 -5.82 -6.48 -14.86
CA HIS A 122 -6.84 -7.52 -14.69
C HIS A 122 -6.70 -8.18 -13.30
N MET A 123 -5.51 -8.65 -12.96
CA MET A 123 -5.23 -9.25 -11.63
C MET A 123 -5.56 -8.28 -10.49
N MET A 124 -5.16 -6.99 -10.63
CA MET A 124 -5.52 -5.97 -9.64
C MET A 124 -7.03 -5.79 -9.51
N GLY A 125 -7.76 -5.84 -10.62
CA GLY A 125 -9.23 -5.80 -10.65
C GLY A 125 -9.84 -6.98 -9.90
N GLN A 126 -9.36 -8.19 -10.15
CA GLN A 126 -9.82 -9.41 -9.46
C GLN A 126 -9.53 -9.34 -7.94
N MET A 127 -8.34 -8.85 -7.54
CA MET A 127 -8.02 -8.65 -6.12
C MET A 127 -8.99 -7.68 -5.45
N LEU A 128 -9.28 -6.55 -6.10
CA LEU A 128 -10.22 -5.55 -5.60
C LEU A 128 -11.65 -6.13 -5.53
N GLU A 129 -12.06 -6.95 -6.49
CA GLU A 129 -13.35 -7.64 -6.45
C GLU A 129 -13.45 -8.57 -5.25
N LYS A 130 -12.44 -9.41 -5.01
CA LYS A 130 -12.40 -10.29 -3.83
C LYS A 130 -12.45 -9.48 -2.53
N ALA A 131 -11.70 -8.38 -2.44
CA ALA A 131 -11.73 -7.50 -1.28
C ALA A 131 -13.12 -6.85 -1.07
N TYR A 132 -13.81 -6.47 -2.16
CA TYR A 132 -15.15 -5.90 -2.10
C TYR A 132 -16.21 -6.87 -1.56
N PHE A 133 -16.07 -8.16 -1.83
CA PHE A 133 -16.98 -9.19 -1.33
C PHE A 133 -16.48 -9.89 -0.05
N SER A 134 -15.37 -9.43 0.52
CA SER A 134 -14.83 -9.98 1.76
C SER A 134 -15.58 -9.43 2.99
N PRO A 135 -15.50 -10.13 4.14
CA PRO A 135 -15.99 -9.61 5.42
C PRO A 135 -15.33 -8.29 5.85
N PHE A 136 -14.15 -7.98 5.33
CA PHE A 136 -13.33 -6.79 5.63
C PHE A 136 -13.49 -5.68 4.59
N LYS A 137 -14.54 -5.73 3.77
CA LYS A 137 -14.81 -4.75 2.70
C LYS A 137 -14.70 -3.30 3.19
N GLN A 138 -15.41 -3.00 4.27
CA GLN A 138 -15.52 -1.61 4.75
C GLN A 138 -14.16 -1.12 5.28
N GLU A 139 -13.51 -1.93 6.09
CA GLU A 139 -12.17 -1.61 6.62
C GLU A 139 -11.18 -1.36 5.50
N PHE A 140 -11.19 -2.22 4.45
CA PHE A 140 -10.29 -2.04 3.31
C PHE A 140 -10.58 -0.75 2.53
N ILE A 141 -11.85 -0.48 2.21
CA ILE A 141 -12.27 0.74 1.50
C ILE A 141 -11.87 1.99 2.29
N ASP A 142 -12.02 1.99 3.61
CA ASP A 142 -11.72 3.13 4.47
C ASP A 142 -10.22 3.43 4.56
N THR A 143 -9.35 2.45 4.28
CA THR A 143 -7.91 2.71 4.17
C THR A 143 -7.54 3.52 2.92
N LEU A 144 -8.37 3.49 1.86
CA LEU A 144 -8.02 4.12 0.58
C LEU A 144 -8.14 5.64 0.63
N PRO A 145 -7.26 6.40 -0.06
CA PRO A 145 -7.40 7.83 -0.24
C PRO A 145 -8.74 8.21 -0.86
N ILE A 146 -9.35 9.27 -0.32
CA ILE A 146 -10.61 9.86 -0.78
C ILE A 146 -10.32 10.94 -1.82
N ALA A 147 -10.88 10.81 -3.00
CA ALA A 147 -10.70 11.79 -4.06
C ALA A 147 -11.14 13.20 -3.63
N GLY A 148 -10.28 14.17 -3.85
CA GLY A 148 -10.49 15.58 -3.50
C GLY A 148 -10.45 15.93 -2.01
N GLN A 149 -10.23 14.95 -1.10
CA GLN A 149 -10.36 15.19 0.34
C GLN A 149 -9.10 14.86 1.15
N ASP A 150 -8.54 13.66 0.99
CA ASP A 150 -7.43 13.25 1.84
C ASP A 150 -6.31 12.48 1.11
N GLY A 151 -5.29 12.12 1.86
CA GLY A 151 -4.17 11.33 1.42
C GLY A 151 -3.52 11.87 0.14
N THR A 152 -3.08 10.96 -0.71
CA THR A 152 -2.44 11.30 -1.99
C THR A 152 -3.40 11.88 -3.03
N LEU A 153 -4.71 11.82 -2.79
CA LEU A 153 -5.74 12.38 -3.66
C LEU A 153 -6.33 13.70 -3.18
N LYS A 154 -5.84 14.29 -2.09
CA LYS A 154 -6.40 15.51 -1.48
C LYS A 154 -6.64 16.66 -2.48
N LYS A 155 -5.80 16.77 -3.51
CA LYS A 155 -5.88 17.84 -4.53
C LYS A 155 -6.28 17.33 -5.92
N ARG A 156 -6.62 16.04 -6.05
CA ARG A 156 -6.90 15.36 -7.31
C ARG A 156 -8.33 14.82 -7.32
N LEU A 157 -8.91 14.66 -8.53
CA LEU A 157 -10.22 14.02 -8.73
C LEU A 157 -11.33 14.62 -7.85
N LYS A 158 -11.33 15.95 -7.70
CA LYS A 158 -12.28 16.67 -6.83
C LYS A 158 -13.73 16.51 -7.26
N GLN A 159 -13.96 16.42 -8.56
CA GLN A 159 -15.31 16.38 -9.15
C GLN A 159 -16.05 15.08 -8.81
N PRO A 160 -15.45 13.87 -8.95
CA PRO A 160 -16.06 12.63 -8.44
C PRO A 160 -16.22 12.62 -6.90
N GLY A 161 -15.33 13.28 -6.18
CA GLY A 161 -15.46 13.52 -4.74
C GLY A 161 -15.40 12.24 -3.89
N SER A 162 -16.12 12.26 -2.76
CA SER A 162 -16.04 11.23 -1.71
C SER A 162 -16.45 9.81 -2.14
N ARG A 163 -17.17 9.69 -3.25
CA ARG A 163 -17.55 8.37 -3.80
C ARG A 163 -16.40 7.64 -4.47
N LEU A 164 -15.30 8.32 -4.78
CA LEU A 164 -14.12 7.73 -5.43
C LEU A 164 -13.00 7.50 -4.40
N ARG A 165 -12.63 6.24 -4.22
CA ARG A 165 -11.64 5.77 -3.27
C ARG A 165 -10.54 5.02 -4.01
N LEU A 166 -9.37 5.64 -4.19
CA LEU A 166 -8.30 5.07 -5.01
C LEU A 166 -6.94 5.16 -4.32
N LYS A 167 -6.19 4.09 -4.41
CA LYS A 167 -4.75 4.08 -4.14
C LYS A 167 -3.99 4.56 -5.37
N THR A 168 -3.03 5.44 -5.18
CA THR A 168 -2.12 5.93 -6.22
C THR A 168 -0.84 5.11 -6.30
N GLY A 169 -0.31 4.94 -7.52
CA GLY A 169 1.02 4.39 -7.77
C GLY A 169 1.87 5.40 -8.56
N THR A 170 3.11 5.63 -8.11
CA THR A 170 4.03 6.55 -8.75
C THR A 170 5.45 6.02 -8.71
N LEU A 171 5.99 5.69 -9.87
CA LEU A 171 7.41 5.43 -10.09
C LEU A 171 7.91 6.22 -11.30
N LYS A 172 9.22 6.26 -11.52
CA LYS A 172 9.73 6.76 -12.81
C LYS A 172 9.09 5.95 -13.95
N ASN A 173 8.47 6.60 -14.91
CA ASN A 173 7.78 6.01 -16.04
C ASN A 173 6.49 5.23 -15.72
N VAL A 174 5.98 5.28 -14.48
CA VAL A 174 4.73 4.61 -14.10
C VAL A 174 3.81 5.57 -13.36
N ARG A 175 2.53 5.56 -13.73
CA ARG A 175 1.43 6.17 -12.98
C ARG A 175 0.29 5.16 -12.91
N ALA A 176 -0.32 5.02 -11.73
CA ALA A 176 -1.43 4.10 -11.55
C ALA A 176 -2.47 4.64 -10.57
N LEU A 177 -3.69 4.21 -10.77
CA LEU A 177 -4.82 4.36 -9.85
C LEU A 177 -5.53 3.01 -9.75
N ALA A 178 -5.88 2.58 -8.53
CA ALA A 178 -6.62 1.35 -8.30
C ALA A 178 -7.53 1.49 -7.08
N GLY A 179 -8.78 1.05 -7.19
CA GLY A 179 -9.77 1.08 -6.11
C GLY A 179 -11.20 1.09 -6.62
N TYR A 180 -12.06 1.91 -5.99
CA TYR A 180 -13.50 1.84 -6.18
C TYR A 180 -14.13 3.19 -6.46
N TRP A 181 -15.11 3.17 -7.35
CA TRP A 181 -16.21 4.12 -7.41
C TRP A 181 -17.40 3.55 -6.62
N LEU A 182 -17.90 4.31 -5.65
CA LEU A 182 -18.99 3.93 -4.74
C LEU A 182 -20.27 4.73 -5.02
N GLY A 183 -20.54 5.01 -6.30
CA GLY A 183 -21.79 5.64 -6.74
C GLY A 183 -22.96 4.64 -6.79
N ASP A 184 -24.04 5.04 -7.45
CA ASP A 184 -25.27 4.25 -7.55
C ASP A 184 -25.05 2.85 -8.18
N LYS A 185 -24.10 2.76 -9.10
CA LYS A 185 -23.55 1.50 -9.61
C LYS A 185 -22.07 1.44 -9.23
N PRO A 186 -21.71 0.68 -8.19
CA PRO A 186 -20.31 0.54 -7.79
C PRO A 186 -19.46 -0.07 -8.90
N MET A 187 -18.24 0.47 -9.09
CA MET A 187 -17.30 -0.01 -10.09
C MET A 187 -15.90 -0.16 -9.50
N ILE A 188 -15.17 -1.14 -10.00
CA ILE A 188 -13.73 -1.26 -9.78
C ILE A 188 -13.01 -0.43 -10.84
N VAL A 189 -12.08 0.40 -10.41
CA VAL A 189 -11.28 1.27 -11.28
C VAL A 189 -9.83 0.85 -11.14
N VAL A 190 -9.22 0.42 -12.25
CA VAL A 190 -7.77 0.15 -12.33
C VAL A 190 -7.23 0.76 -13.60
N VAL A 191 -6.28 1.68 -13.46
CA VAL A 191 -5.57 2.29 -14.59
C VAL A 191 -4.07 2.26 -14.31
N ILE A 192 -3.31 1.73 -15.25
CA ILE A 192 -1.85 1.66 -15.18
C ILE A 192 -1.27 2.24 -16.47
N ILE A 193 -0.45 3.28 -16.34
CA ILE A 193 0.34 3.84 -17.44
C ILE A 193 1.80 3.48 -17.18
N ASN A 194 2.37 2.73 -18.12
CA ASN A 194 3.78 2.37 -18.11
C ASN A 194 4.44 2.93 -19.38
N SER A 195 5.04 4.11 -19.29
CA SER A 195 5.59 4.85 -20.41
C SER A 195 6.64 5.85 -19.95
N PRO A 196 7.69 6.14 -20.73
CA PRO A 196 8.62 7.23 -20.45
C PRO A 196 7.93 8.59 -20.22
N LYS A 197 6.75 8.78 -20.80
CA LYS A 197 5.93 10.00 -20.67
C LYS A 197 4.84 9.90 -19.61
N ALA A 198 4.81 8.86 -18.77
CA ALA A 198 3.73 8.64 -17.79
C ALA A 198 3.47 9.84 -16.87
N SER A 199 4.51 10.64 -16.56
CA SER A 199 4.35 11.86 -15.76
C SER A 199 3.55 12.95 -16.45
N ALA A 200 3.64 13.06 -17.78
CA ALA A 200 2.88 14.04 -18.55
C ALA A 200 1.39 13.70 -18.62
N TYR A 201 1.05 12.41 -18.53
CA TYR A 201 -0.34 11.94 -18.63
C TYR A 201 -1.10 11.91 -17.29
N LEU A 202 -0.56 12.53 -16.22
CA LEU A 202 -1.24 12.51 -14.92
C LEU A 202 -2.61 13.21 -14.95
N HIS A 203 -2.69 14.34 -15.65
CA HIS A 203 -3.94 15.09 -15.81
C HIS A 203 -4.95 14.33 -16.69
N ASP A 204 -4.48 13.73 -17.77
CA ASP A 204 -5.34 12.95 -18.68
C ASP A 204 -5.89 11.70 -18.00
N LEU A 205 -5.08 11.06 -17.14
CA LEU A 205 -5.51 9.93 -16.32
C LEU A 205 -6.63 10.33 -15.34
N ASP A 206 -6.50 11.48 -14.68
CA ASP A 206 -7.55 12.00 -13.78
C ASP A 206 -8.81 12.38 -14.54
N ALA A 207 -8.67 13.01 -15.71
CA ALA A 207 -9.79 13.36 -16.58
C ALA A 207 -10.53 12.12 -17.08
N LEU A 208 -9.81 11.11 -17.56
CA LEU A 208 -10.37 9.83 -18.00
C LEU A 208 -11.18 9.14 -16.90
N VAL A 209 -10.59 9.01 -15.70
CA VAL A 209 -11.29 8.40 -14.56
C VAL A 209 -12.54 9.19 -14.20
N SER A 210 -12.46 10.54 -14.18
CA SER A 210 -13.62 11.39 -13.89
C SER A 210 -14.75 11.21 -14.91
N GLN A 211 -14.42 11.12 -16.20
CA GLN A 211 -15.39 10.89 -17.27
C GLN A 211 -16.08 9.53 -17.14
N ILE A 212 -15.33 8.47 -16.79
CA ILE A 212 -15.89 7.13 -16.67
C ILE A 212 -16.87 7.02 -15.49
N VAL A 213 -16.57 7.66 -14.37
CA VAL A 213 -17.35 7.47 -13.13
C VAL A 213 -18.52 8.47 -12.98
N LEU A 214 -18.51 9.59 -13.70
CA LEU A 214 -19.57 10.58 -13.61
C LEU A 214 -20.74 10.30 -14.57
N PRO A 215 -21.99 10.71 -14.22
CA PRO A 215 -23.15 10.57 -15.10
C PRO A 215 -22.90 11.25 -16.45
N GLY A 216 -23.24 10.58 -17.54
CA GLY A 216 -22.96 10.99 -18.92
C GLY A 216 -21.66 10.45 -19.50
N GLY A 217 -20.79 9.82 -18.69
CA GLY A 217 -19.59 9.16 -19.17
C GLY A 217 -19.83 7.74 -19.70
N ASN A 218 -20.95 7.12 -19.40
CA ASN A 218 -21.25 5.73 -19.77
C ASN A 218 -21.54 5.51 -21.27
N ASP A 219 -21.97 6.54 -22.01
CA ASP A 219 -22.16 6.47 -23.45
C ASP A 219 -20.86 6.14 -24.20
N TRP A 220 -19.72 6.31 -23.53
CA TRP A 220 -18.39 6.01 -24.02
C TRP A 220 -17.98 4.54 -23.90
N ILE A 221 -18.51 3.82 -22.90
CA ILE A 221 -18.16 2.43 -22.62
C ILE A 221 -18.79 1.54 -23.69
N ASP A 222 -20.04 1.80 -24.06
CA ASP A 222 -20.74 1.04 -25.09
C ASP A 222 -20.14 1.28 -26.52
N ALA A 223 -19.58 2.47 -26.75
CA ALA A 223 -18.95 2.81 -28.04
C ALA A 223 -17.52 2.28 -28.21
N LYS A 224 -16.83 1.89 -27.13
CA LYS A 224 -15.38 1.49 -27.17
C LYS A 224 -15.05 0.11 -26.70
N LEU A 225 -16.02 -0.73 -26.32
CA LEU A 225 -15.80 -2.18 -26.15
C LEU A 225 -15.39 -2.88 -27.47
N THR A 226 -15.48 -2.18 -28.60
CA THR A 226 -14.94 -2.61 -29.90
C THR A 226 -13.44 -2.32 -30.09
N CYS A 227 -12.76 -1.70 -29.13
CA CYS A 227 -11.33 -1.36 -29.22
C CYS A 227 -10.40 -2.49 -28.72
N LYS A 228 -10.86 -3.74 -28.72
CA LYS A 228 -10.04 -4.93 -28.43
C LYS A 228 -9.01 -5.24 -29.53
N GLU A 229 -9.06 -4.53 -30.65
CA GLU A 229 -8.26 -4.86 -31.83
C GLU A 229 -7.10 -3.89 -32.14
N ARG A 230 -6.82 -2.88 -31.30
CA ARG A 230 -5.78 -1.88 -31.65
C ARG A 230 -4.64 -1.72 -30.64
N MET A 231 -4.40 -2.65 -29.74
CA MET A 231 -3.20 -2.67 -28.90
C MET A 231 -2.50 -4.03 -28.94
N ALA A 232 -2.37 -4.59 -30.11
CA ALA A 232 -1.38 -5.61 -30.43
C ALA A 232 -0.30 -4.92 -31.28
N VAL A 233 0.68 -4.25 -30.65
CA VAL A 233 2.05 -4.01 -31.15
C VAL A 233 2.94 -3.75 -29.93
#